data_987dcac67a466698c2e7a752babf8ff6
#
_entry.id   987dcac67a466698c2e7a752babf8ff6
#
_cell.length_a   1.000
_cell.length_b   1.000
_cell.length_c   1.000
_cell.angle_alpha   90.00
_cell.angle_beta   90.00
_cell.angle_gamma   90.00
#
_symmetry.space_group_name_H-M   'P 1'
#
loop_
_entity.id
_entity.type
_entity.pdbx_description
1 polymer ?
#
loop_
_entity_poly.entity_id
_entity_poly.type
_entity_poly.pdbx_seq_one_letter_code
_entity_poly.pdbx_strand_id
1 'polypeptide(L)'
;MSAAREPKIPGPDHPITVTPNRQRVLVRAGGALIADSREALTLQEASYPPVQYIPRKDVDMNLLQRTEHTSYCPFKGDASYYSIPMGGEKAVNAVWSYENPYPAVSQIKDYVAFYPTRVDGIEERPAV
;
A
#
# COMPACT_ATOMS: atom_id res chain seq x y z
N MET A 1 12.77 -8.98 27.67
CA MET A 1 13.43 -8.72 26.38
C MET A 1 12.68 -9.44 25.26
N SER A 2 12.29 -8.71 24.25
CA SER A 2 11.62 -9.33 23.12
C SER A 2 12.63 -10.10 22.27
N ALA A 3 12.19 -11.22 21.68
CA ALA A 3 12.99 -11.92 20.69
C ALA A 3 13.24 -11.00 19.49
N ALA A 4 14.41 -11.12 18.91
CA ALA A 4 14.70 -10.40 17.67
C ALA A 4 13.72 -10.88 16.58
N ARG A 5 13.17 -9.93 15.84
CA ARG A 5 12.36 -10.24 14.66
C ARG A 5 13.29 -10.62 13.53
N GLU A 6 13.17 -11.83 13.06
CA GLU A 6 13.93 -12.29 11.92
C GLU A 6 13.07 -12.18 10.67
N PRO A 7 13.52 -11.42 9.65
CA PRO A 7 12.80 -11.35 8.40
C PRO A 7 12.69 -12.74 7.76
N LYS A 8 11.50 -13.05 7.26
CA LYS A 8 11.35 -14.23 6.39
C LYS A 8 11.71 -13.81 4.97
N ILE A 9 12.39 -14.70 4.28
CA ILE A 9 12.81 -14.45 2.91
C ILE A 9 11.78 -15.10 1.97
N PRO A 10 11.22 -14.36 1.01
CA PRO A 10 10.34 -14.95 0.00
C PRO A 10 11.05 -16.07 -0.76
N GLY A 11 10.31 -17.10 -1.11
CA GLY A 11 10.85 -18.25 -1.83
C GLY A 11 9.72 -19.03 -2.49
N PRO A 12 10.01 -20.24 -3.02
CA PRO A 12 9.01 -20.99 -3.80
C PRO A 12 7.71 -21.27 -3.05
N ASP A 13 7.77 -21.42 -1.72
CA ASP A 13 6.57 -21.68 -0.91
C ASP A 13 5.77 -20.41 -0.60
N HIS A 14 6.40 -19.24 -0.70
CA HIS A 14 5.76 -17.97 -0.42
C HIS A 14 6.43 -16.87 -1.27
N PRO A 15 6.20 -16.89 -2.58
CA PRO A 15 6.85 -15.92 -3.46
C PRO A 15 6.24 -14.53 -3.30
N ILE A 16 7.10 -13.51 -3.42
CA ILE A 16 6.67 -12.11 -3.50
C ILE A 16 7.38 -11.50 -4.70
N THR A 17 6.60 -10.91 -5.61
CA THR A 17 7.14 -10.17 -6.73
C THR A 17 6.65 -8.73 -6.69
N VAL A 18 7.51 -7.79 -7.09
CA VAL A 18 7.17 -6.38 -7.19
C VAL A 18 7.51 -5.95 -8.61
N THR A 19 6.49 -5.54 -9.37
CA THR A 19 6.65 -5.18 -10.77
C THR A 19 5.97 -3.85 -11.06
N PRO A 20 6.49 -3.03 -11.99
CA PRO A 20 5.82 -1.80 -12.40
C PRO A 20 4.44 -2.09 -12.99
N ASN A 21 3.45 -1.31 -12.59
CA ASN A 21 2.15 -1.31 -13.24
C ASN A 21 2.14 -0.20 -14.28
N ARG A 22 2.01 -0.58 -15.54
CA ARG A 22 2.03 0.36 -16.68
C ARG A 22 0.70 1.08 -16.86
N GLN A 23 -0.34 0.66 -16.16
CA GLN A 23 -1.64 1.30 -16.22
C GLN A 23 -1.70 2.51 -15.29
N ARG A 24 -2.67 3.37 -15.55
CA ARG A 24 -2.97 4.48 -14.66
C ARG A 24 -3.86 3.96 -13.53
N VAL A 25 -3.44 4.17 -12.29
CA VAL A 25 -4.17 3.74 -11.11
C VAL A 25 -4.78 4.97 -10.43
N LEU A 26 -6.08 4.92 -10.20
CA LEU A 26 -6.82 6.01 -9.55
C LEU A 26 -7.50 5.47 -8.30
N VAL A 27 -7.43 6.24 -7.21
CA VAL A 27 -8.09 5.90 -5.94
C VAL A 27 -9.00 7.05 -5.55
N ARG A 28 -10.27 6.72 -5.26
CA ARG A 28 -11.28 7.69 -4.82
C ARG A 28 -11.81 7.31 -3.45
N ALA A 29 -12.03 8.30 -2.62
CA ALA A 29 -12.66 8.11 -1.31
C ALA A 29 -13.34 9.40 -0.89
N GLY A 30 -14.52 9.29 -0.27
CA GLY A 30 -15.27 10.45 0.17
C GLY A 30 -15.66 11.40 -0.95
N GLY A 31 -15.79 10.88 -2.17
CA GLY A 31 -16.10 11.69 -3.35
C GLY A 31 -14.90 12.43 -3.95
N ALA A 32 -13.71 12.25 -3.39
CA ALA A 32 -12.50 12.92 -3.87
C ALA A 32 -11.52 11.95 -4.54
N LEU A 33 -10.72 12.46 -5.46
CA LEU A 33 -9.60 11.74 -6.04
C LEU A 33 -8.43 11.83 -5.06
N ILE A 34 -8.05 10.69 -4.48
CA ILE A 34 -6.99 10.61 -3.48
C ILE A 34 -5.63 10.36 -4.12
N ALA A 35 -5.61 9.54 -5.16
CA ALA A 35 -4.37 9.17 -5.85
C ALA A 35 -4.63 9.01 -7.34
N ASP A 36 -3.60 9.33 -8.13
CA ASP A 36 -3.63 9.22 -9.59
C ASP A 36 -2.19 9.00 -10.05
N SER A 37 -1.87 7.77 -10.42
CA SER A 37 -0.47 7.39 -10.68
C SER A 37 -0.32 6.54 -11.93
N ARG A 38 0.75 6.82 -12.67
CA ARG A 38 1.23 5.96 -13.76
C ARG A 38 2.51 5.23 -13.36
N GLU A 39 2.86 5.27 -12.08
CA GLU A 39 4.11 4.69 -11.56
C GLU A 39 3.86 3.77 -10.37
N ALA A 40 2.66 3.19 -10.28
CA ALA A 40 2.36 2.23 -9.24
C ALA A 40 3.21 0.97 -9.40
N LEU A 41 3.47 0.32 -8.29
CA LEU A 41 4.13 -0.99 -8.25
C LEU A 41 3.10 -2.02 -7.83
N THR A 42 3.01 -3.11 -8.59
CA THR A 42 2.16 -4.25 -8.24
C THR A 42 2.96 -5.23 -7.41
N LEU A 43 2.51 -5.48 -6.18
CA LEU A 43 3.08 -6.53 -5.34
C LEU A 43 2.14 -7.73 -5.37
N GLN A 44 2.68 -8.87 -5.80
CA GLN A 44 1.99 -10.14 -5.79
C GLN A 44 2.63 -11.02 -4.73
N GLU A 45 1.86 -11.35 -3.70
CA GLU A 45 2.32 -12.17 -2.60
C GLU A 45 1.57 -13.50 -2.61
N ALA A 46 2.28 -14.61 -2.87
CA ALA A 46 1.70 -15.95 -2.91
C ALA A 46 0.42 -15.96 -3.76
N SER A 47 -0.67 -16.49 -3.22
CA SER A 47 -1.98 -16.52 -3.90
C SER A 47 -2.91 -15.39 -3.50
N TYR A 48 -2.41 -14.41 -2.71
CA TYR A 48 -3.24 -13.27 -2.30
C TYR A 48 -3.51 -12.35 -3.50
N PRO A 49 -4.59 -11.57 -3.46
CA PRO A 49 -4.85 -10.58 -4.51
C PRO A 49 -3.67 -9.60 -4.65
N PRO A 50 -3.35 -9.16 -5.86
CA PRO A 50 -2.29 -8.18 -6.04
C PRO A 50 -2.63 -6.86 -5.37
N VAL A 51 -1.61 -6.17 -4.87
CA VAL A 51 -1.76 -4.88 -4.20
C VAL A 51 -0.99 -3.84 -5.00
N GLN A 52 -1.62 -2.68 -5.22
CA GLN A 52 -0.98 -1.55 -5.88
C GLN A 52 -0.37 -0.64 -4.84
N TYR A 53 0.94 -0.43 -4.92
CA TYR A 53 1.68 0.52 -4.11
C TYR A 53 1.94 1.76 -4.93
N ILE A 54 1.53 2.92 -4.41
CA ILE A 54 1.53 4.18 -5.16
C ILE A 54 2.55 5.13 -4.53
N PRO A 55 3.45 5.74 -5.33
CA PRO A 55 4.42 6.67 -4.78
C PRO A 55 3.70 7.90 -4.21
N ARG A 56 4.22 8.43 -3.11
CA ARG A 56 3.57 9.54 -2.39
C ARG A 56 3.42 10.80 -3.23
N LYS A 57 4.30 11.00 -4.20
CA LYS A 57 4.18 12.15 -5.11
C LYS A 57 2.88 12.16 -5.92
N ASP A 58 2.27 10.98 -6.10
CA ASP A 58 1.04 10.82 -6.86
C ASP A 58 -0.18 10.65 -5.95
N VAL A 59 -0.01 10.88 -4.66
CA VAL A 59 -1.06 10.79 -3.64
C VAL A 59 -1.23 12.16 -3.00
N ASP A 60 -2.48 12.59 -2.81
CA ASP A 60 -2.74 13.80 -2.05
C ASP A 60 -2.63 13.49 -0.55
N MET A 61 -1.40 13.57 -0.04
CA MET A 61 -1.10 13.23 1.34
C MET A 61 -1.79 14.18 2.33
N ASN A 62 -2.21 15.37 1.89
CA ASN A 62 -2.95 16.31 2.74
C ASN A 62 -4.35 15.80 3.08
N LEU A 63 -4.87 14.87 2.30
CA LEU A 63 -6.17 14.24 2.56
C LEU A 63 -6.06 13.03 3.46
N LEU A 64 -4.85 12.65 3.86
CA LEU A 64 -4.58 11.51 4.73
C LEU A 64 -4.16 12.00 6.11
N GLN A 65 -4.57 11.27 7.14
CA GLN A 65 -4.17 11.53 8.51
C GLN A 65 -3.49 10.30 9.08
N ARG A 66 -2.23 10.44 9.48
CA ARG A 66 -1.50 9.34 10.13
C ARG A 66 -2.18 8.96 11.42
N THR A 67 -2.28 7.67 11.68
CA THR A 67 -2.84 7.14 12.92
C THR A 67 -1.75 6.45 13.73
N GLU A 68 -2.09 6.00 14.93
CA GLU A 68 -1.17 5.24 15.77
C GLU A 68 -1.19 3.74 15.45
N HIS A 69 -2.10 3.32 14.56
CA HIS A 69 -2.18 1.91 14.19
C HIS A 69 -0.92 1.47 13.46
N THR A 70 -0.45 0.28 13.80
CA THR A 70 0.68 -0.36 13.14
C THR A 70 0.38 -1.84 12.95
N SER A 71 1.08 -2.47 12.02
CA SER A 71 1.03 -3.91 11.85
C SER A 71 2.43 -4.41 11.47
N TYR A 72 2.62 -5.71 11.55
CA TYR A 72 3.89 -6.33 11.21
C TYR A 72 3.68 -7.48 10.23
N CYS A 73 4.46 -7.49 9.16
CA CYS A 73 4.52 -8.59 8.21
C CYS A 73 5.93 -9.20 8.25
N PRO A 74 6.06 -10.51 8.51
CA PRO A 74 7.39 -11.13 8.57
C PRO A 74 8.21 -11.00 7.29
N PHE A 75 7.56 -10.78 6.15
CA PHE A 75 8.25 -10.64 4.86
C PHE A 75 8.53 -9.18 4.50
N LYS A 76 7.70 -8.24 4.98
CA LYS A 76 7.75 -6.84 4.54
C LYS A 76 8.18 -5.87 5.64
N GLY A 77 7.98 -6.21 6.91
CA GLY A 77 8.36 -5.35 8.04
C GLY A 77 7.16 -4.68 8.69
N ASP A 78 7.41 -3.56 9.36
CA ASP A 78 6.39 -2.79 10.05
C ASP A 78 5.68 -1.85 9.08
N ALA A 79 4.34 -1.81 9.17
CA ALA A 79 3.51 -0.89 8.40
C ALA A 79 2.96 0.21 9.29
N SER A 80 2.97 1.44 8.76
CA SER A 80 2.27 2.59 9.33
C SER A 80 0.94 2.77 8.62
N TYR A 81 -0.02 3.41 9.28
CA TYR A 81 -1.37 3.54 8.75
C TYR A 81 -1.85 4.98 8.71
N TYR A 82 -2.76 5.22 7.78
CA TYR A 82 -3.42 6.51 7.61
C TYR A 82 -4.91 6.28 7.45
N SER A 83 -5.69 7.22 7.98
CA SER A 83 -7.12 7.32 7.68
C SER A 83 -7.33 8.36 6.59
N ILE A 84 -8.49 8.30 5.95
CA ILE A 84 -8.92 9.32 4.99
C ILE A 84 -10.15 10.00 5.61
N PRO A 85 -9.97 11.15 6.29
CA PRO A 85 -11.09 11.78 7.01
C PRO A 85 -12.33 12.03 6.15
N MET A 86 -12.16 12.37 4.87
CA MET A 86 -13.27 12.59 3.94
C MET A 86 -14.13 11.32 3.74
N GLY A 87 -13.55 10.15 3.94
CA GLY A 87 -14.25 8.87 3.77
C GLY A 87 -15.02 8.39 5.00
N GLY A 88 -14.92 9.14 6.11
CA GLY A 88 -15.63 8.80 7.35
C GLY A 88 -15.11 7.55 8.02
N GLU A 89 -15.99 6.87 8.78
CA GLU A 89 -15.62 5.70 9.57
C GLU A 89 -15.11 4.53 8.72
N LYS A 90 -15.66 4.39 7.52
CA LYS A 90 -15.24 3.35 6.58
C LYS A 90 -13.76 3.45 6.27
N ALA A 91 -13.24 4.68 6.18
CA ALA A 91 -11.88 4.96 5.74
C ALA A 91 -10.88 5.12 6.89
N VAL A 92 -11.25 4.72 8.11
CA VAL A 92 -10.31 4.67 9.23
C VAL A 92 -9.29 3.58 8.96
N ASN A 93 -7.99 3.94 9.04
CA ASN A 93 -6.88 3.03 8.74
C ASN A 93 -6.99 2.37 7.36
N ALA A 94 -7.50 3.12 6.39
CA ALA A 94 -7.73 2.62 5.03
C ALA A 94 -6.44 2.51 4.21
N VAL A 95 -5.37 3.12 4.66
CA VAL A 95 -4.11 3.28 3.92
C VAL A 95 -2.97 2.76 4.77
N TRP A 96 -2.03 2.04 4.14
CA TRP A 96 -0.82 1.61 4.85
C TRP A 96 0.42 1.90 4.02
N SER A 97 1.56 1.92 4.70
CA SER A 97 2.85 2.17 4.07
C SER A 97 3.94 1.44 4.85
N TYR A 98 4.86 0.82 4.13
CA TYR A 98 6.09 0.27 4.70
C TYR A 98 7.17 1.33 4.54
N GLU A 99 7.45 2.06 5.62
CA GLU A 99 8.43 3.16 5.59
C GLU A 99 9.85 2.68 5.74
N ASN A 100 10.02 1.47 6.25
CA ASN A 100 11.33 0.83 6.36
C ASN A 100 11.19 -0.67 6.06
N PRO A 101 10.85 -1.02 4.81
CA PRO A 101 10.59 -2.42 4.45
C PRO A 101 11.85 -3.26 4.49
N TYR A 102 11.66 -4.56 4.67
CA TYR A 102 12.77 -5.51 4.56
C TYR A 102 13.36 -5.51 3.14
N PRO A 103 14.64 -5.91 3.01
CA PRO A 103 15.35 -5.79 1.73
C PRO A 103 14.66 -6.45 0.53
N ALA A 104 13.97 -7.57 0.73
CA ALA A 104 13.32 -8.28 -0.37
C ALA A 104 12.23 -7.44 -1.06
N VAL A 105 11.67 -6.45 -0.38
CA VAL A 105 10.63 -5.57 -0.93
C VAL A 105 11.01 -4.10 -0.81
N SER A 106 12.30 -3.79 -0.84
CA SER A 106 12.78 -2.42 -0.67
C SER A 106 12.18 -1.43 -1.68
N GLN A 107 11.73 -1.91 -2.83
CA GLN A 107 11.15 -1.05 -3.87
C GLN A 107 9.89 -0.32 -3.39
N ILE A 108 9.13 -0.90 -2.45
CA ILE A 108 7.88 -0.29 -1.97
C ILE A 108 8.08 0.73 -0.85
N LYS A 109 9.33 1.02 -0.49
CA LYS A 109 9.61 1.98 0.59
C LYS A 109 8.88 3.28 0.36
N ASP A 110 8.14 3.72 1.39
CA ASP A 110 7.36 4.96 1.42
C ASP A 110 6.18 5.02 0.44
N TYR A 111 5.98 4.00 -0.39
CA TYR A 111 4.78 3.90 -1.21
C TYR A 111 3.59 3.61 -0.30
N VAL A 112 2.40 4.00 -0.74
CA VAL A 112 1.17 3.77 0.02
C VAL A 112 0.24 2.85 -0.74
N ALA A 113 -0.52 2.04 0.01
CA ALA A 113 -1.52 1.13 -0.53
C ALA A 113 -2.85 1.36 0.17
N PHE A 114 -3.94 0.98 -0.48
CA PHE A 114 -5.29 1.26 -0.01
C PHE A 114 -6.09 -0.03 0.08
N TYR A 115 -6.86 -0.18 1.16
CA TYR A 115 -7.82 -1.29 1.25
C TYR A 115 -8.99 -1.02 0.31
N PRO A 116 -9.28 -1.91 -0.66
CA PRO A 116 -10.37 -1.70 -1.60
C PRO A 116 -11.73 -1.54 -0.92
N THR A 117 -11.92 -2.20 0.22
CA THR A 117 -13.19 -2.15 0.97
C THR A 117 -13.35 -0.89 1.82
N ARG A 118 -12.31 -0.07 1.93
CA ARG A 118 -12.31 1.14 2.77
C ARG A 118 -12.22 2.43 1.98
N VAL A 119 -12.21 2.33 0.66
CA VAL A 119 -12.26 3.47 -0.26
C VAL A 119 -13.45 3.29 -1.19
N ASP A 120 -13.78 4.33 -1.97
CA ASP A 120 -14.91 4.24 -2.90
C ASP A 120 -14.58 3.35 -4.09
N GLY A 121 -13.32 3.37 -4.52
CA GLY A 121 -12.87 2.53 -5.62
C GLY A 121 -11.41 2.71 -5.94
N ILE A 122 -10.83 1.66 -6.50
CA ILE A 122 -9.48 1.66 -7.07
C ILE A 122 -9.66 1.23 -8.52
N GLU A 123 -9.35 2.13 -9.45
CA GLU A 123 -9.49 1.88 -10.88
C GLU A 123 -8.14 1.72 -11.54
N GLU A 124 -8.06 0.86 -12.54
CA GLU A 124 -6.91 0.78 -13.42
C GLU A 124 -7.39 1.09 -14.84
N ARG A 125 -6.72 2.02 -15.50
CA ARG A 125 -7.04 2.45 -16.86
C ARG A 125 -5.81 2.35 -17.74
N PRO A 126 -5.98 2.18 -19.05
CA PRO A 126 -4.84 2.27 -19.96
C PRO A 126 -4.10 3.59 -19.75
N ALA A 127 -2.76 3.53 -19.79
CA ALA A 127 -1.91 4.69 -19.52
C ALA A 127 -1.82 5.66 -20.69
N VAL A 128 -2.58 5.47 -21.72
CA VAL A 128 -2.55 6.28 -22.95
C VAL A 128 -3.45 7.50 -22.77
#